data_5e72eebd3e4ba079e5b78356462ee22e
#
_entry.id   5e72eebd3e4ba079e5b78356462ee22e
#
_cell.length_a   1.000
_cell.length_b   1.000
_cell.length_c   1.000
_cell.angle_alpha   90.00
_cell.angle_beta   90.00
_cell.angle_gamma   90.00
#
_symmetry.space_group_name_H-M   'P 1'
#
loop_
_entity.id
_entity.type
_entity.pdbx_description
1 polymer ?
#
loop_
_entity_poly.entity_id
_entity_poly.type
_entity_poly.pdbx_seq_one_letter_code
_entity_poly.pdbx_strand_id
1 'polypeptide(L)'
;RMQPDPAISVLDVVTAGVAPGHRVAMPPLPGETLAATAYTRGTSNAAALASRAAVQAYDMLESMRAAEDGAPGSTYDAVLLKALLVHGAHWGDWPERFLAEHPEIEAIAGGAKHAAQKDLVTRWLGYGPVDVERAITCAAERATLLGVGELGADEAFVFSAPLPPTLAGKIAWRRLTVTLAWMAPINCAHQGYRRAKLWMTPPQDQLRIKRANSVHDKAALRGSVQHEILEGSDAVAFVDGNRFECKVNCSADAGELTGKVRFAVCVSLEVAVDSGIPVYQEIRDRIKPPVLIQPVAG
;
A
#
# COMPACT_ATOMS: atom_id res chain seq x y z
N ARG A 1 15.51 -13.03 -20.55
CA ARG A 1 16.93 -12.68 -20.63
C ARG A 1 17.08 -11.57 -21.65
N MET A 2 17.68 -10.47 -21.29
CA MET A 2 18.03 -9.39 -22.21
C MET A 2 19.48 -9.61 -22.67
N GLN A 3 19.69 -9.62 -23.96
CA GLN A 3 21.04 -9.63 -24.52
C GLN A 3 21.27 -8.31 -25.26
N PRO A 4 22.35 -7.58 -24.98
CA PRO A 4 22.69 -6.41 -25.78
C PRO A 4 23.20 -6.84 -27.15
N ASP A 5 22.72 -6.22 -28.20
CA ASP A 5 23.30 -6.30 -29.53
C ASP A 5 24.45 -5.27 -29.62
N PRO A 6 25.70 -5.70 -29.76
CA PRO A 6 26.83 -4.79 -29.79
C PRO A 6 26.88 -3.89 -31.05
N ALA A 7 26.12 -4.21 -32.09
CA ALA A 7 26.11 -3.45 -33.33
C ALA A 7 25.12 -2.27 -33.32
N ILE A 8 23.99 -2.41 -32.63
CA ILE A 8 22.88 -1.42 -32.66
C ILE A 8 22.35 -1.05 -31.29
N SER A 9 22.97 -1.51 -30.21
CA SER A 9 22.55 -1.25 -28.82
C SER A 9 21.08 -1.57 -28.55
N VAL A 10 20.53 -2.58 -29.22
CA VAL A 10 19.16 -3.08 -28.99
C VAL A 10 19.17 -4.21 -27.99
N LEU A 11 18.22 -4.22 -27.10
CA LEU A 11 18.00 -5.30 -26.15
C LEU A 11 16.98 -6.29 -26.72
N ASP A 12 17.41 -7.51 -27.01
CA ASP A 12 16.51 -8.60 -27.35
C ASP A 12 15.89 -9.21 -26.10
N VAL A 13 14.55 -9.27 -26.09
CA VAL A 13 13.79 -9.96 -25.06
C VAL A 13 13.59 -11.41 -25.47
N VAL A 14 14.35 -12.31 -24.87
CA VAL A 14 14.21 -13.74 -25.11
C VAL A 14 13.20 -14.32 -24.10
N THR A 15 12.11 -14.89 -24.60
CA THR A 15 11.17 -15.67 -23.78
C THR A 15 11.78 -17.00 -23.44
N ALA A 16 11.97 -17.28 -22.16
CA ALA A 16 12.40 -18.60 -21.71
C ALA A 16 11.18 -19.46 -21.37
N GLY A 17 11.10 -20.65 -21.94
CA GLY A 17 10.05 -21.63 -21.60
C GLY A 17 10.16 -22.23 -20.20
N VAL A 18 11.13 -21.77 -19.40
CA VAL A 18 11.44 -22.22 -18.04
C VAL A 18 11.24 -21.10 -17.03
N ALA A 19 11.10 -21.48 -15.75
CA ALA A 19 11.04 -20.52 -14.64
C ALA A 19 12.26 -19.55 -14.63
N PRO A 20 12.11 -18.35 -14.07
CA PRO A 20 10.95 -17.83 -13.34
C PRO A 20 9.87 -17.31 -14.28
N GLY A 21 8.63 -17.35 -13.79
CA GLY A 21 7.46 -16.85 -14.50
C GLY A 21 6.19 -17.50 -13.95
N HIS A 22 5.06 -17.11 -14.51
CA HIS A 22 3.79 -17.74 -14.22
C HIS A 22 3.54 -18.91 -15.17
N ARG A 23 3.19 -20.09 -14.63
CA ARG A 23 2.90 -21.28 -15.44
C ARG A 23 1.50 -21.14 -16.04
N VAL A 24 1.43 -21.23 -17.36
CA VAL A 24 0.18 -21.11 -18.13
C VAL A 24 -0.02 -22.29 -19.05
N ALA A 25 -1.27 -22.58 -19.40
CA ALA A 25 -1.58 -23.52 -20.46
C ALA A 25 -1.07 -22.98 -21.81
N MET A 26 -0.57 -23.87 -22.63
CA MET A 26 -0.19 -23.57 -24.01
C MET A 26 -0.74 -24.62 -24.98
N PRO A 27 -0.91 -24.32 -26.27
CA PRO A 27 -1.22 -25.33 -27.26
C PRO A 27 -0.12 -26.41 -27.28
N PRO A 28 -0.48 -27.70 -27.31
CA PRO A 28 0.52 -28.76 -27.41
C PRO A 28 1.25 -28.70 -28.76
N LEU A 29 2.54 -29.00 -28.75
CA LEU A 29 3.26 -29.23 -29.98
C LEU A 29 2.87 -30.58 -30.59
N PRO A 30 3.04 -30.79 -31.90
CA PRO A 30 2.73 -32.07 -32.52
C PRO A 30 3.41 -33.24 -31.79
N GLY A 31 2.60 -34.20 -31.32
CA GLY A 31 3.08 -35.36 -30.55
C GLY A 31 3.17 -35.17 -29.03
N GLU A 32 2.85 -33.98 -28.53
CA GLU A 32 2.76 -33.74 -27.07
C GLU A 32 1.35 -34.00 -26.51
N THR A 33 1.28 -34.09 -25.19
CA THR A 33 0.00 -34.28 -24.47
C THR A 33 -0.79 -32.95 -24.42
N LEU A 34 -2.12 -33.05 -24.30
CA LEU A 34 -3.02 -31.88 -24.13
C LEU A 34 -2.74 -31.06 -22.86
N ALA A 35 -1.89 -31.55 -21.97
CA ALA A 35 -1.51 -30.87 -20.72
C ALA A 35 -0.25 -30.01 -20.87
N ALA A 36 0.04 -29.54 -22.08
CA ALA A 36 1.21 -28.69 -22.34
C ALA A 36 1.13 -27.36 -21.59
N THR A 37 2.24 -26.98 -20.96
CA THR A 37 2.35 -25.74 -20.18
C THR A 37 3.67 -25.06 -20.46
N ALA A 38 3.68 -23.73 -20.37
CA ALA A 38 4.90 -22.92 -20.46
C ALA A 38 4.95 -21.89 -19.35
N TYR A 39 6.13 -21.31 -19.13
CA TYR A 39 6.31 -20.16 -18.23
C TYR A 39 6.26 -18.87 -19.03
N THR A 40 5.43 -17.95 -18.60
CA THR A 40 5.29 -16.63 -19.22
C THR A 40 5.44 -15.52 -18.18
N ARG A 41 5.85 -14.34 -18.63
CA ARG A 41 6.06 -13.14 -17.83
C ARG A 41 5.42 -11.98 -18.54
N GLY A 42 4.99 -11.00 -17.78
CA GLY A 42 4.47 -9.76 -18.34
C GLY A 42 3.40 -9.13 -17.44
N THR A 43 3.07 -7.90 -17.78
CA THR A 43 2.05 -7.12 -17.07
C THR A 43 0.65 -7.73 -17.17
N SER A 44 0.35 -8.49 -18.24
CA SER A 44 -0.91 -9.23 -18.38
C SER A 44 -1.07 -10.28 -17.30
N ASN A 45 0.00 -11.05 -17.00
CA ASN A 45 -0.02 -12.04 -15.93
C ASN A 45 -0.13 -11.37 -14.56
N ALA A 46 0.60 -10.27 -14.37
CA ALA A 46 0.52 -9.49 -13.14
C ALA A 46 -0.90 -8.91 -12.94
N ALA A 47 -1.55 -8.44 -14.00
CA ALA A 47 -2.93 -7.94 -13.95
C ALA A 47 -3.91 -9.05 -13.55
N ALA A 48 -3.77 -10.27 -14.10
CA ALA A 48 -4.60 -11.41 -13.73
C ALA A 48 -4.42 -11.80 -12.25
N LEU A 49 -3.17 -11.81 -11.76
CA LEU A 49 -2.88 -12.08 -10.35
C LEU A 49 -3.43 -10.98 -9.43
N ALA A 50 -3.29 -9.71 -9.82
CA ALA A 50 -3.86 -8.59 -9.08
C ALA A 50 -5.40 -8.64 -9.04
N SER A 51 -6.05 -9.05 -10.16
CA SER A 51 -7.50 -9.25 -10.19
C SER A 51 -7.95 -10.36 -9.26
N ARG A 52 -7.21 -11.48 -9.21
CA ARG A 52 -7.45 -12.55 -8.23
C ARG A 52 -7.32 -12.06 -6.80
N ALA A 53 -6.26 -11.31 -6.50
CA ALA A 53 -6.05 -10.71 -5.18
C ALA A 53 -7.18 -9.74 -4.81
N ALA A 54 -7.68 -8.96 -5.79
CA ALA A 54 -8.83 -8.07 -5.60
C ALA A 54 -10.11 -8.83 -5.27
N VAL A 55 -10.35 -9.99 -5.90
CA VAL A 55 -11.51 -10.85 -5.56
C VAL A 55 -11.40 -11.37 -4.14
N GLN A 56 -10.24 -11.84 -3.70
CA GLN A 56 -10.03 -12.27 -2.31
C GLN A 56 -10.31 -11.14 -1.30
N ALA A 57 -9.84 -9.92 -1.62
CA ALA A 57 -10.13 -8.75 -0.79
C ALA A 57 -11.63 -8.38 -0.82
N TYR A 58 -12.31 -8.53 -1.95
CA TYR A 58 -13.75 -8.30 -2.07
C TYR A 58 -14.55 -9.31 -1.23
N ASP A 59 -14.22 -10.60 -1.30
CA ASP A 59 -14.88 -11.65 -0.51
C ASP A 59 -14.73 -11.39 1.00
N MET A 60 -13.56 -10.88 1.43
CA MET A 60 -13.35 -10.46 2.82
C MET A 60 -14.25 -9.28 3.18
N LEU A 61 -14.37 -8.25 2.32
CA LEU A 61 -15.25 -7.09 2.57
C LEU A 61 -16.74 -7.52 2.67
N GLU A 62 -17.19 -8.42 1.80
CA GLU A 62 -18.55 -8.97 1.87
C GLU A 62 -18.78 -9.76 3.18
N SER A 63 -17.81 -10.58 3.57
CA SER A 63 -17.87 -11.35 4.82
C SER A 63 -17.92 -10.41 6.04
N MET A 64 -17.14 -9.32 6.02
CA MET A 64 -17.13 -8.31 7.08
C MET A 64 -18.48 -7.57 7.14
N ARG A 65 -19.08 -7.21 6.01
CA ARG A 65 -20.42 -6.59 5.96
C ARG A 65 -21.51 -7.48 6.49
N ALA A 66 -21.40 -8.80 6.27
CA ALA A 66 -22.37 -9.75 6.80
C ALA A 66 -22.23 -9.97 8.32
N ALA A 67 -21.06 -9.72 8.88
CA ALA A 67 -20.75 -10.02 10.27
C ALA A 67 -20.76 -8.78 11.20
N GLU A 68 -20.57 -7.58 10.67
CA GLU A 68 -20.34 -6.38 11.50
C GLU A 68 -21.24 -5.20 11.06
N ASP A 69 -22.03 -4.70 12.00
CA ASP A 69 -22.75 -3.44 11.83
C ASP A 69 -21.75 -2.28 11.76
N GLY A 70 -21.85 -1.47 10.69
CA GLY A 70 -20.96 -0.32 10.48
C GLY A 70 -19.76 -0.60 9.59
N ALA A 71 -19.68 -1.78 8.97
CA ALA A 71 -18.72 -2.04 7.91
C ALA A 71 -18.90 -1.05 6.73
N PRO A 72 -17.81 -0.66 6.02
CA PRO A 72 -17.89 0.26 4.89
C PRO A 72 -18.84 -0.22 3.80
N GLY A 73 -19.75 0.65 3.34
CA GLY A 73 -20.72 0.32 2.30
C GLY A 73 -20.06 0.02 0.92
N SER A 74 -20.77 -0.70 0.06
CA SER A 74 -20.26 -1.11 -1.27
C SER A 74 -19.91 0.05 -2.22
N THR A 75 -20.42 1.24 -1.97
CA THR A 75 -20.04 2.45 -2.73
C THR A 75 -18.57 2.80 -2.63
N TYR A 76 -17.86 2.26 -1.63
CA TYR A 76 -16.42 2.44 -1.41
C TYR A 76 -15.55 1.27 -1.90
N ASP A 77 -16.12 0.23 -2.51
CA ASP A 77 -15.37 -0.97 -2.90
C ASP A 77 -14.16 -0.66 -3.77
N ALA A 78 -14.33 0.20 -4.77
CA ALA A 78 -13.22 0.54 -5.68
C ALA A 78 -12.01 1.16 -4.94
N VAL A 79 -12.25 2.05 -3.98
CA VAL A 79 -11.17 2.68 -3.20
C VAL A 79 -10.63 1.74 -2.13
N LEU A 80 -11.47 0.90 -1.53
CA LEU A 80 -11.05 -0.12 -0.55
C LEU A 80 -10.19 -1.19 -1.20
N LEU A 81 -10.62 -1.77 -2.32
CA LEU A 81 -9.84 -2.76 -3.07
C LEU A 81 -8.48 -2.19 -3.49
N LYS A 82 -8.48 -0.95 -3.99
CA LYS A 82 -7.25 -0.26 -4.34
C LYS A 82 -6.32 -0.06 -3.15
N ALA A 83 -6.86 0.33 -1.99
CA ALA A 83 -6.09 0.50 -0.77
C ALA A 83 -5.54 -0.85 -0.28
N LEU A 84 -6.36 -1.90 -0.21
CA LEU A 84 -5.99 -3.23 0.27
C LEU A 84 -4.92 -3.89 -0.59
N LEU A 85 -5.00 -3.79 -1.92
CA LEU A 85 -3.99 -4.33 -2.83
C LEU A 85 -2.60 -3.72 -2.58
N VAL A 86 -2.55 -2.42 -2.24
CA VAL A 86 -1.27 -1.75 -1.95
C VAL A 86 -0.86 -1.93 -0.51
N HIS A 87 -1.82 -2.09 0.41
CA HIS A 87 -1.55 -2.14 1.85
C HIS A 87 -0.64 -3.29 2.28
N GLY A 88 -0.76 -4.44 1.63
CA GLY A 88 0.12 -5.59 1.86
C GLY A 88 1.47 -5.49 1.15
N ALA A 89 1.66 -4.52 0.25
CA ALA A 89 2.90 -4.41 -0.51
C ALA A 89 4.05 -3.92 0.36
N HIS A 90 5.21 -4.52 0.21
CA HIS A 90 6.43 -4.11 0.92
C HIS A 90 7.67 -4.46 0.12
N TRP A 91 8.74 -3.72 0.31
CA TRP A 91 9.99 -3.96 -0.41
C TRP A 91 10.80 -5.14 0.16
N GLY A 92 10.73 -5.39 1.47
CA GLY A 92 11.59 -6.37 2.11
C GLY A 92 13.08 -6.05 1.85
N ASP A 93 13.86 -7.07 1.46
CA ASP A 93 15.27 -6.98 1.09
C ASP A 93 15.52 -6.69 -0.41
N TRP A 94 14.46 -6.47 -1.21
CA TRP A 94 14.58 -6.19 -2.63
C TRP A 94 15.37 -4.92 -2.97
N PRO A 95 15.25 -3.81 -2.22
CA PRO A 95 16.06 -2.62 -2.50
C PRO A 95 17.56 -2.89 -2.43
N GLU A 96 18.02 -3.66 -1.46
CA GLU A 96 19.43 -4.00 -1.27
C GLU A 96 19.95 -4.85 -2.43
N ARG A 97 19.20 -5.89 -2.79
CA ARG A 97 19.51 -6.75 -3.94
C ARG A 97 19.51 -5.96 -5.25
N PHE A 98 18.53 -5.09 -5.43
CA PHE A 98 18.42 -4.27 -6.64
C PHE A 98 19.58 -3.29 -6.76
N LEU A 99 19.96 -2.63 -5.66
CA LEU A 99 21.08 -1.68 -5.65
C LEU A 99 22.43 -2.39 -5.83
N ALA A 100 22.58 -3.61 -5.36
CA ALA A 100 23.79 -4.40 -5.59
C ALA A 100 24.05 -4.70 -7.09
N GLU A 101 22.97 -4.79 -7.89
CA GLU A 101 23.06 -4.94 -9.36
C GLU A 101 23.27 -3.60 -10.10
N HIS A 102 23.25 -2.47 -9.36
CA HIS A 102 23.36 -1.11 -9.91
C HIS A 102 24.47 -0.29 -9.25
N PRO A 103 25.77 -0.72 -9.40
CA PRO A 103 26.89 -0.07 -8.76
C PRO A 103 27.09 1.40 -9.21
N GLU A 104 26.57 1.77 -10.38
CA GLU A 104 26.61 3.15 -10.87
C GLU A 104 25.92 4.15 -9.94
N ILE A 105 24.93 3.69 -9.14
CA ILE A 105 24.24 4.53 -8.17
C ILE A 105 25.08 4.77 -6.92
N GLU A 106 25.94 3.81 -6.59
CA GLU A 106 26.92 3.97 -5.51
C GLU A 106 27.97 5.05 -5.81
N ALA A 107 28.26 5.27 -7.10
CA ALA A 107 29.17 6.33 -7.53
C ALA A 107 28.62 7.75 -7.38
N ILE A 108 27.31 7.91 -7.17
CA ILE A 108 26.67 9.20 -6.91
C ILE A 108 27.05 9.66 -5.50
N ALA A 109 27.72 10.80 -5.37
CA ALA A 109 28.19 11.31 -4.09
C ALA A 109 27.15 12.22 -3.37
N GLY A 110 27.21 12.22 -2.04
CA GLY A 110 26.49 13.17 -1.19
C GLY A 110 24.97 12.93 -1.05
N GLY A 111 24.22 13.96 -0.69
CA GLY A 111 22.76 13.89 -0.45
C GLY A 111 21.94 13.49 -1.68
N ALA A 112 22.47 13.67 -2.88
CA ALA A 112 21.87 13.22 -4.12
C ALA A 112 21.82 11.67 -4.24
N LYS A 113 22.75 10.95 -3.63
CA LYS A 113 22.79 9.48 -3.64
C LYS A 113 21.50 8.87 -3.10
N HIS A 114 21.07 9.31 -1.93
CA HIS A 114 19.88 8.74 -1.28
C HIS A 114 18.60 9.02 -2.07
N ALA A 115 18.46 10.20 -2.67
CA ALA A 115 17.33 10.52 -3.52
C ALA A 115 17.33 9.71 -4.82
N ALA A 116 18.51 9.50 -5.45
CA ALA A 116 18.65 8.69 -6.65
C ALA A 116 18.33 7.22 -6.38
N GLN A 117 18.79 6.66 -5.27
CA GLN A 117 18.46 5.29 -4.85
C GLN A 117 16.96 5.11 -4.67
N LYS A 118 16.30 6.02 -3.95
CA LYS A 118 14.84 5.97 -3.78
C LYS A 118 14.08 6.08 -5.10
N ASP A 119 14.48 6.98 -5.98
CA ASP A 119 13.86 7.17 -7.29
C ASP A 119 13.98 5.89 -8.13
N LEU A 120 15.17 5.28 -8.15
CA LEU A 120 15.40 4.04 -8.87
C LEU A 120 14.56 2.88 -8.32
N VAL A 121 14.62 2.63 -7.02
CA VAL A 121 13.83 1.57 -6.37
C VAL A 121 12.34 1.78 -6.64
N THR A 122 11.84 3.02 -6.49
CA THR A 122 10.43 3.33 -6.74
C THR A 122 10.02 3.09 -8.18
N ARG A 123 10.87 3.40 -9.17
CA ARG A 123 10.57 3.19 -10.59
C ARG A 123 10.44 1.71 -10.95
N TRP A 124 11.24 0.86 -10.35
CA TRP A 124 11.26 -0.56 -10.66
C TRP A 124 10.34 -1.40 -9.79
N LEU A 125 10.27 -1.10 -8.52
CA LEU A 125 9.52 -1.89 -7.53
C LEU A 125 8.16 -1.28 -7.17
N GLY A 126 7.90 -0.02 -7.50
CA GLY A 126 6.69 0.68 -7.02
C GLY A 126 6.63 0.66 -5.49
N TYR A 127 5.54 0.12 -4.95
CA TYR A 127 5.39 -0.13 -3.51
C TYR A 127 5.89 -1.51 -3.07
N GLY A 128 6.33 -2.34 -4.01
CA GLY A 128 6.80 -3.71 -3.77
C GLY A 128 5.81 -4.78 -4.25
N PRO A 129 6.16 -6.06 -4.08
CA PRO A 129 5.28 -7.18 -4.36
C PRO A 129 3.97 -7.08 -3.56
N VAL A 130 2.86 -7.39 -4.22
CA VAL A 130 1.53 -7.42 -3.59
C VAL A 130 1.42 -8.66 -2.71
N ASP A 131 1.07 -8.46 -1.44
CA ASP A 131 0.70 -9.50 -0.49
C ASP A 131 -0.70 -9.20 0.05
N VAL A 132 -1.72 -9.66 -0.67
CA VAL A 132 -3.11 -9.42 -0.26
C VAL A 132 -3.46 -10.17 1.01
N GLU A 133 -2.91 -11.35 1.22
CA GLU A 133 -3.13 -12.16 2.41
C GLU A 133 -2.78 -11.37 3.68
N ARG A 134 -1.63 -10.68 3.64
CA ARG A 134 -1.20 -9.81 4.74
C ARG A 134 -2.17 -8.65 5.00
N ALA A 135 -2.84 -8.14 3.97
CA ALA A 135 -3.77 -7.01 4.09
C ALA A 135 -5.14 -7.44 4.65
N ILE A 136 -5.62 -8.64 4.28
CA ILE A 136 -7.00 -9.09 4.58
C ILE A 136 -7.09 -10.04 5.78
N THR A 137 -5.98 -10.61 6.24
CA THR A 137 -5.97 -11.46 7.43
C THR A 137 -5.40 -10.72 8.64
N CYS A 138 -6.09 -10.83 9.76
CA CYS A 138 -5.56 -10.41 11.05
C CYS A 138 -4.91 -11.60 11.76
N ALA A 139 -3.90 -11.31 12.58
CA ALA A 139 -3.29 -12.28 13.49
C ALA A 139 -3.41 -11.74 14.92
N ALA A 140 -3.11 -12.55 15.92
CA ALA A 140 -3.16 -12.09 17.30
C ALA A 140 -2.30 -10.82 17.50
N GLU A 141 -1.14 -10.77 16.84
CA GLU A 141 -0.15 -9.70 16.94
C GLU A 141 -0.37 -8.58 15.90
N ARG A 142 -1.38 -8.69 15.02
CA ARG A 142 -1.64 -7.72 13.96
C ARG A 142 -3.12 -7.46 13.75
N ALA A 143 -3.51 -6.20 13.79
CA ALA A 143 -4.84 -5.73 13.42
C ALA A 143 -4.78 -4.79 12.23
N THR A 144 -5.73 -4.93 11.29
CA THR A 144 -5.93 -4.00 10.18
C THR A 144 -7.29 -3.32 10.34
N LEU A 145 -7.27 -2.00 10.29
CA LEU A 145 -8.46 -1.16 10.40
C LEU A 145 -8.74 -0.50 9.04
N LEU A 146 -10.02 -0.41 8.71
CA LEU A 146 -10.49 0.21 7.47
C LEU A 146 -11.28 1.48 7.79
N GLY A 147 -10.98 2.55 7.07
CA GLY A 147 -11.74 3.80 7.10
C GLY A 147 -12.08 4.25 5.70
N VAL A 148 -13.25 4.87 5.53
CA VAL A 148 -13.69 5.42 4.25
C VAL A 148 -14.31 6.79 4.46
N GLY A 149 -14.31 7.60 3.41
CA GLY A 149 -14.91 8.92 3.45
C GLY A 149 -14.95 9.60 2.10
N GLU A 150 -15.47 10.81 2.10
CA GLU A 150 -15.54 11.68 0.93
C GLU A 150 -15.06 13.09 1.32
N LEU A 151 -14.21 13.70 0.51
CA LEU A 151 -13.67 15.05 0.72
C LEU A 151 -13.86 15.92 -0.51
N GLY A 152 -14.33 17.14 -0.30
CA GLY A 152 -14.28 18.24 -1.29
C GLY A 152 -12.94 18.97 -1.27
N ALA A 153 -12.81 20.01 -2.11
CA ALA A 153 -11.65 20.88 -2.09
C ALA A 153 -11.48 21.55 -0.73
N ASP A 154 -10.24 21.58 -0.23
CA ASP A 154 -9.85 22.23 1.03
C ASP A 154 -10.52 21.63 2.29
N GLU A 155 -11.11 20.44 2.16
CA GLU A 155 -11.60 19.67 3.30
C GLU A 155 -10.53 18.72 3.83
N ALA A 156 -10.65 18.36 5.11
CA ALA A 156 -9.80 17.36 5.77
C ALA A 156 -10.63 16.39 6.61
N PHE A 157 -10.12 15.17 6.76
CA PHE A 157 -10.70 14.12 7.58
C PHE A 157 -9.65 13.57 8.52
N VAL A 158 -10.00 13.37 9.79
CA VAL A 158 -9.11 12.73 10.76
C VAL A 158 -9.56 11.29 10.99
N PHE A 159 -8.73 10.36 10.59
CA PHE A 159 -8.88 8.95 10.93
C PHE A 159 -8.22 8.70 12.28
N SER A 160 -8.98 8.18 13.25
CA SER A 160 -8.51 7.92 14.60
C SER A 160 -8.74 6.46 14.97
N ALA A 161 -7.70 5.77 15.39
CA ALA A 161 -7.74 4.37 15.79
C ALA A 161 -7.23 4.17 17.23
N PRO A 162 -7.84 3.26 18.01
CA PRO A 162 -7.34 2.93 19.34
C PRO A 162 -5.99 2.23 19.25
N LEU A 163 -5.15 2.46 20.26
CA LEU A 163 -3.91 1.72 20.45
C LEU A 163 -4.10 0.63 21.51
N PRO A 164 -3.40 -0.52 21.39
CA PRO A 164 -3.51 -1.60 22.35
C PRO A 164 -3.02 -1.17 23.74
N PRO A 165 -3.82 -1.32 24.81
CA PRO A 165 -3.43 -0.92 26.17
C PRO A 165 -2.18 -1.63 26.67
N THR A 166 -2.01 -2.90 26.32
CA THR A 166 -0.84 -3.68 26.73
C THR A 166 0.48 -3.17 26.15
N LEU A 167 0.43 -2.36 25.09
CA LEU A 167 1.58 -1.65 24.51
C LEU A 167 1.92 -0.34 25.25
N ALA A 168 1.01 0.17 26.09
CA ALA A 168 1.24 1.41 26.82
C ALA A 168 2.47 1.28 27.73
N GLY A 169 3.33 2.28 27.74
CA GLY A 169 4.56 2.30 28.52
C GLY A 169 5.67 1.36 28.03
N LYS A 170 5.43 0.57 26.99
CA LYS A 170 6.42 -0.37 26.46
C LYS A 170 7.19 0.20 25.27
N ILE A 171 8.50 0.01 25.28
CA ILE A 171 9.39 0.20 24.14
C ILE A 171 9.58 -1.20 23.54
N ALA A 172 8.93 -1.46 22.41
CA ALA A 172 8.97 -2.76 21.74
C ALA A 172 8.94 -2.55 20.22
N TRP A 173 9.50 -3.50 19.49
CA TRP A 173 9.38 -3.50 18.05
C TRP A 173 7.91 -3.47 17.63
N ARG A 174 7.62 -2.57 16.71
CA ARG A 174 6.30 -2.48 16.08
C ARG A 174 6.42 -1.99 14.66
N ARG A 175 5.43 -2.36 13.86
CA ARG A 175 5.24 -1.87 12.50
C ARG A 175 3.86 -1.25 12.40
N LEU A 176 3.84 -0.03 11.89
CA LEU A 176 2.63 0.67 11.50
C LEU A 176 2.63 0.81 9.97
N THR A 177 1.62 0.25 9.32
CA THR A 177 1.39 0.42 7.89
C THR A 177 0.18 1.30 7.69
N VAL A 178 0.30 2.34 6.87
CA VAL A 178 -0.81 3.26 6.55
C VAL A 178 -0.90 3.41 5.05
N THR A 179 -2.09 3.18 4.50
CA THR A 179 -2.35 3.33 3.06
C THR A 179 -3.59 4.18 2.86
N LEU A 180 -3.43 5.26 2.10
CA LEU A 180 -4.51 6.10 1.60
C LEU A 180 -4.67 5.87 0.10
N ALA A 181 -5.89 5.54 -0.34
CA ALA A 181 -6.22 5.44 -1.77
C ALA A 181 -7.46 6.26 -2.10
N TRP A 182 -7.50 6.83 -3.30
CA TRP A 182 -8.64 7.62 -3.77
C TRP A 182 -8.85 7.48 -5.28
N MET A 183 -10.05 7.84 -5.73
CA MET A 183 -10.41 7.90 -7.15
C MET A 183 -10.61 9.36 -7.55
N ALA A 184 -9.57 9.98 -8.12
CA ALA A 184 -9.63 11.36 -8.56
C ALA A 184 -10.48 11.49 -9.83
N PRO A 185 -11.41 12.46 -9.92
CA PRO A 185 -12.03 12.85 -11.18
C PRO A 185 -10.99 13.32 -12.18
N ILE A 186 -11.25 13.09 -13.47
CA ILE A 186 -10.31 13.37 -14.56
C ILE A 186 -10.67 14.67 -15.26
N ASN A 187 -9.65 15.48 -15.58
CA ASN A 187 -9.73 16.62 -16.48
C ASN A 187 -8.93 16.31 -17.76
N CYS A 188 -9.63 15.90 -18.82
CA CYS A 188 -9.00 15.55 -20.08
C CYS A 188 -8.35 16.74 -20.82
N ALA A 189 -8.71 17.96 -20.47
CA ALA A 189 -8.18 19.19 -21.07
C ALA A 189 -6.90 19.69 -20.38
N HIS A 190 -6.43 19.05 -19.34
CA HIS A 190 -5.27 19.49 -18.57
C HIS A 190 -4.18 18.41 -18.52
N GLN A 191 -2.92 18.82 -18.72
CA GLN A 191 -1.78 17.90 -18.72
C GLN A 191 -1.64 17.12 -17.38
N GLY A 192 -1.98 17.73 -16.25
CA GLY A 192 -2.02 17.08 -14.93
C GLY A 192 -3.20 16.13 -14.76
N TYR A 193 -4.17 16.13 -15.67
CA TYR A 193 -5.39 15.33 -15.79
C TYR A 193 -6.19 15.04 -14.51
N ARG A 194 -5.61 15.01 -13.37
CA ARG A 194 -6.25 14.66 -12.08
C ARG A 194 -6.84 15.90 -11.42
N ARG A 195 -8.16 15.94 -11.18
CA ARG A 195 -8.84 17.11 -10.58
C ARG A 195 -8.64 17.22 -9.07
N ALA A 196 -8.31 16.12 -8.40
CA ALA A 196 -8.16 16.10 -6.95
C ALA A 196 -6.83 15.46 -6.55
N LYS A 197 -6.22 16.03 -5.54
CA LYS A 197 -5.06 15.50 -4.84
C LYS A 197 -5.41 15.31 -3.39
N LEU A 198 -5.29 14.07 -2.90
CA LEU A 198 -5.35 13.77 -1.48
C LEU A 198 -3.95 13.43 -0.97
N TRP A 199 -3.72 13.70 0.30
CA TRP A 199 -2.51 13.27 0.99
C TRP A 199 -2.79 13.08 2.48
N MET A 200 -2.04 12.19 3.09
CA MET A 200 -2.03 12.02 4.54
C MET A 200 -0.74 12.59 5.13
N THR A 201 -0.87 13.15 6.32
CA THR A 201 0.28 13.48 7.15
C THR A 201 0.53 12.32 8.09
N PRO A 202 1.61 11.53 7.90
CA PRO A 202 1.92 10.42 8.77
C PRO A 202 2.24 10.91 10.18
N PRO A 203 1.84 10.19 11.22
CA PRO A 203 2.10 10.56 12.62
C PRO A 203 3.54 10.21 13.03
N GLN A 204 4.54 10.60 12.24
CA GLN A 204 5.95 10.27 12.48
C GLN A 204 6.46 10.72 13.85
N ASP A 205 5.99 11.89 14.29
CA ASP A 205 6.44 12.48 15.56
C ASP A 205 5.87 11.75 16.77
N GLN A 206 4.74 11.06 16.61
CA GLN A 206 4.08 10.35 17.72
C GLN A 206 4.72 8.98 18.02
N LEU A 207 5.34 8.34 17.04
CA LEU A 207 5.83 6.98 17.18
C LEU A 207 7.36 6.86 17.11
N ARG A 208 8.10 7.90 16.72
CA ARG A 208 9.57 7.91 16.50
C ARG A 208 10.12 6.68 15.77
N ILE A 209 9.33 6.09 14.90
CA ILE A 209 9.68 4.90 14.15
C ILE A 209 10.34 5.30 12.83
N LYS A 210 11.32 4.55 12.38
CA LYS A 210 11.95 4.78 11.08
C LYS A 210 11.00 4.37 9.95
N ARG A 211 11.01 5.16 8.88
CA ARG A 211 10.27 4.82 7.67
C ARG A 211 11.01 3.69 6.94
N ALA A 212 10.40 2.50 6.88
CA ALA A 212 10.98 1.33 6.23
C ALA A 212 10.82 1.37 4.71
N ASN A 213 9.62 1.69 4.22
CA ASN A 213 9.35 1.91 2.80
C ASN A 213 9.18 3.39 2.54
N SER A 214 10.14 4.00 1.87
CA SER A 214 10.07 5.40 1.51
C SER A 214 10.03 5.55 -0.01
N VAL A 215 8.84 5.44 -0.59
CA VAL A 215 8.61 5.81 -1.99
C VAL A 215 8.97 7.28 -2.18
N HIS A 216 9.58 7.62 -3.32
CA HIS A 216 9.98 8.98 -3.61
C HIS A 216 8.76 9.91 -3.57
N ASP A 217 8.85 11.02 -2.84
CA ASP A 217 7.74 11.94 -2.57
C ASP A 217 7.01 12.40 -3.83
N LYS A 218 7.74 12.65 -4.93
CA LYS A 218 7.14 13.05 -6.21
C LYS A 218 6.31 11.93 -6.85
N ALA A 219 6.66 10.66 -6.66
CA ALA A 219 5.87 9.54 -7.17
C ALA A 219 4.57 9.39 -6.38
N ALA A 220 4.62 9.49 -5.04
CA ALA A 220 3.46 9.50 -4.18
C ALA A 220 2.52 10.68 -4.50
N LEU A 221 3.07 11.87 -4.70
CA LEU A 221 2.30 13.08 -5.03
C LEU A 221 1.62 13.03 -6.40
N ARG A 222 2.17 12.29 -7.37
CA ARG A 222 1.59 12.13 -8.73
C ARG A 222 0.57 11.02 -8.83
N GLY A 223 0.56 10.10 -7.87
CA GLY A 223 -0.36 8.98 -7.82
C GLY A 223 -1.72 9.33 -7.24
N SER A 224 -2.49 8.30 -6.99
CA SER A 224 -3.76 8.33 -6.26
C SER A 224 -3.78 7.26 -5.16
N VAL A 225 -2.58 6.92 -4.67
CA VAL A 225 -2.30 6.10 -3.50
C VAL A 225 -1.08 6.69 -2.79
N GLN A 226 -1.16 6.77 -1.48
CA GLN A 226 -0.01 7.01 -0.60
C GLN A 226 0.09 5.83 0.35
N HIS A 227 1.28 5.25 0.47
CA HIS A 227 1.53 4.07 1.29
C HIS A 227 2.82 4.27 2.07
N GLU A 228 2.74 4.11 3.38
CA GLU A 228 3.83 4.33 4.32
C GLU A 228 3.96 3.11 5.25
N ILE A 229 5.17 2.64 5.42
CA ILE A 229 5.52 1.63 6.43
C ILE A 229 6.53 2.26 7.39
N LEU A 230 6.16 2.27 8.67
CA LEU A 230 6.96 2.78 9.76
C LEU A 230 7.25 1.61 10.69
N GLU A 231 8.52 1.29 10.91
CA GLU A 231 8.89 0.18 11.79
C GLU A 231 10.15 0.46 12.60
N GLY A 232 10.25 -0.14 13.75
CA GLY A 232 11.43 -0.04 14.61
C GLY A 232 11.24 -0.63 15.99
N SER A 233 12.37 -0.93 16.65
CA SER A 233 12.44 -1.42 18.02
C SER A 233 12.38 -0.29 19.06
N ASP A 234 12.69 0.95 18.65
CA ASP A 234 12.76 2.11 19.54
C ASP A 234 11.49 2.96 19.50
N ALA A 235 10.35 2.34 19.24
CA ALA A 235 9.08 3.03 19.19
C ALA A 235 8.75 3.65 20.54
N VAL A 236 8.36 4.94 20.53
CA VAL A 236 8.05 5.68 21.74
C VAL A 236 6.91 5.03 22.50
N ALA A 237 7.11 4.89 23.81
CA ALA A 237 6.03 4.49 24.70
C ALA A 237 4.90 5.53 24.63
N PHE A 238 3.68 5.06 24.53
CA PHE A 238 2.48 5.90 24.63
C PHE A 238 1.75 5.65 25.95
N VAL A 239 0.89 6.57 26.34
CA VAL A 239 0.06 6.43 27.53
C VAL A 239 -1.24 5.69 27.15
N ASP A 240 -1.75 4.85 28.05
CA ASP A 240 -3.03 4.18 27.83
C ASP A 240 -4.14 5.19 27.57
N GLY A 241 -4.95 4.90 26.57
CA GLY A 241 -5.98 5.82 26.09
C GLY A 241 -5.55 6.69 24.90
N ASN A 242 -4.25 6.78 24.59
CA ASN A 242 -3.79 7.43 23.38
C ASN A 242 -4.34 6.73 22.13
N ARG A 243 -4.56 7.53 21.10
CA ARG A 243 -5.07 7.05 19.82
C ARG A 243 -4.04 7.36 18.72
N PHE A 244 -3.99 6.49 17.75
CA PHE A 244 -3.36 6.79 16.48
C PHE A 244 -4.26 7.75 15.71
N GLU A 245 -3.71 8.82 15.16
CA GLU A 245 -4.44 9.76 14.32
C GLU A 245 -3.72 9.98 13.00
N CYS A 246 -4.47 9.97 11.91
CA CYS A 246 -4.00 10.25 10.57
C CYS A 246 -4.93 11.27 9.91
N LYS A 247 -4.41 12.44 9.57
CA LYS A 247 -5.16 13.48 8.88
C LYS A 247 -5.05 13.28 7.37
N VAL A 248 -6.18 13.08 6.70
CA VAL A 248 -6.32 13.06 5.24
C VAL A 248 -6.77 14.42 4.78
N ASN A 249 -6.04 15.05 3.89
CA ASN A 249 -6.35 16.36 3.32
C ASN A 249 -6.71 16.22 1.84
N CYS A 250 -7.51 17.12 1.32
CA CYS A 250 -7.89 17.20 -0.08
C CYS A 250 -7.68 18.61 -0.62
N SER A 251 -7.19 18.73 -1.84
CA SER A 251 -7.17 19.98 -2.60
C SER A 251 -7.53 19.74 -4.05
N ALA A 252 -8.00 20.79 -4.73
CA ALA A 252 -8.06 20.80 -6.18
C ALA A 252 -6.64 20.70 -6.77
N ASP A 253 -6.50 20.06 -7.94
CA ASP A 253 -5.21 19.86 -8.63
C ASP A 253 -5.29 20.43 -10.08
N ALA A 254 -5.71 19.63 -11.05
CA ALA A 254 -5.81 20.07 -12.44
C ALA A 254 -7.18 20.70 -12.75
N GLY A 255 -7.40 21.92 -12.32
CA GLY A 255 -8.65 22.66 -12.44
C GLY A 255 -9.56 22.56 -11.22
N GLU A 256 -10.79 23.07 -11.36
CA GLU A 256 -11.77 23.09 -10.29
C GLU A 256 -12.24 21.69 -9.91
N LEU A 257 -12.33 21.41 -8.62
CA LEU A 257 -12.93 20.22 -8.07
C LEU A 257 -14.38 20.50 -7.68
N THR A 258 -15.30 20.06 -8.53
CA THR A 258 -16.75 20.11 -8.26
C THR A 258 -17.19 18.77 -7.66
N GLY A 259 -17.59 18.76 -6.39
CA GLY A 259 -18.05 17.57 -5.69
C GLY A 259 -16.99 16.92 -4.80
N LYS A 260 -17.32 15.76 -4.26
CA LYS A 260 -16.50 15.05 -3.29
C LYS A 260 -15.77 13.87 -3.91
N VAL A 261 -14.59 13.59 -3.39
CA VAL A 261 -13.72 12.47 -3.82
C VAL A 261 -13.77 11.38 -2.77
N ARG A 262 -14.14 10.18 -3.17
CA ARG A 262 -14.11 9.01 -2.31
C ARG A 262 -12.69 8.56 -2.06
N PHE A 263 -12.42 8.22 -0.81
CA PHE A 263 -11.14 7.67 -0.38
C PHE A 263 -11.32 6.53 0.61
N ALA A 264 -10.28 5.71 0.72
CA ALA A 264 -10.14 4.68 1.76
C ALA A 264 -8.78 4.82 2.45
N VAL A 265 -8.77 4.57 3.75
CA VAL A 265 -7.57 4.47 4.59
C VAL A 265 -7.53 3.07 5.17
N CYS A 266 -6.40 2.37 4.99
CA CYS A 266 -6.10 1.13 5.69
C CYS A 266 -4.96 1.40 6.68
N VAL A 267 -5.11 0.93 7.91
CA VAL A 267 -4.10 1.08 8.97
C VAL A 267 -3.87 -0.27 9.62
N SER A 268 -2.65 -0.78 9.57
CA SER A 268 -2.26 -1.99 10.32
C SER A 268 -1.24 -1.65 11.38
N LEU A 269 -1.48 -2.15 12.59
CA LEU A 269 -0.51 -2.19 13.66
C LEU A 269 -0.09 -3.63 13.93
N GLU A 270 1.20 -3.86 13.98
CA GLU A 270 1.81 -5.17 14.18
C GLU A 270 2.92 -5.07 15.23
N VAL A 271 3.04 -6.10 16.05
CA VAL A 271 4.12 -6.29 17.02
C VAL A 271 4.83 -7.62 16.74
N ALA A 272 5.97 -7.86 17.40
CA ALA A 272 6.68 -9.13 17.27
C ALA A 272 5.80 -10.30 17.73
N VAL A 273 5.88 -11.42 17.01
CA VAL A 273 5.06 -12.64 17.27
C VAL A 273 5.25 -13.18 18.68
N ASP A 274 6.46 -13.05 19.22
CA ASP A 274 6.84 -13.50 20.57
C ASP A 274 6.54 -12.48 21.67
N SER A 275 5.95 -11.35 21.33
CA SER A 275 5.63 -10.28 22.30
C SER A 275 4.54 -10.66 23.31
N GLY A 276 3.68 -11.63 22.96
CA GLY A 276 2.52 -12.04 23.74
C GLY A 276 1.43 -10.95 23.85
N ILE A 277 1.44 -9.94 22.98
CA ILE A 277 0.48 -8.84 22.98
C ILE A 277 -0.64 -9.14 22.00
N PRO A 278 -1.90 -9.29 22.46
CA PRO A 278 -3.03 -9.62 21.59
C PRO A 278 -3.58 -8.35 20.90
N VAL A 279 -2.82 -7.77 19.97
CA VAL A 279 -3.12 -6.51 19.29
C VAL A 279 -4.51 -6.51 18.67
N TYR A 280 -4.86 -7.60 17.97
CA TYR A 280 -6.17 -7.71 17.31
C TYR A 280 -7.33 -7.61 18.30
N GLN A 281 -7.28 -8.41 19.37
CA GLN A 281 -8.35 -8.44 20.36
C GLN A 281 -8.47 -7.10 21.09
N GLU A 282 -7.35 -6.54 21.54
CA GLU A 282 -7.34 -5.27 22.26
C GLU A 282 -7.83 -4.09 21.44
N ILE A 283 -7.51 -4.05 20.14
CA ILE A 283 -8.02 -3.01 19.25
C ILE A 283 -9.51 -3.23 19.00
N ARG A 284 -9.93 -4.48 18.70
CA ARG A 284 -11.33 -4.82 18.45
C ARG A 284 -12.24 -4.44 19.61
N ASP A 285 -11.82 -4.73 20.84
CA ASP A 285 -12.60 -4.41 22.05
C ASP A 285 -12.77 -2.89 22.28
N ARG A 286 -11.87 -2.08 21.68
CA ARG A 286 -11.88 -0.62 21.79
C ARG A 286 -12.52 0.10 20.60
N ILE A 287 -12.77 -0.59 19.50
CA ILE A 287 -13.56 -0.05 18.40
C ILE A 287 -15.02 -0.10 18.82
N LYS A 288 -15.54 1.02 19.35
CA LYS A 288 -16.97 1.18 19.50
C LYS A 288 -17.59 1.36 18.11
N PRO A 289 -18.85 0.90 17.89
CA PRO A 289 -19.55 1.10 16.62
C PRO A 289 -19.49 2.59 16.22
N PRO A 290 -19.57 2.91 14.91
CA PRO A 290 -19.06 4.13 14.33
C PRO A 290 -19.62 5.36 15.03
N VAL A 291 -18.77 6.13 15.67
CA VAL A 291 -19.04 7.53 15.92
C VAL A 291 -19.00 8.18 14.55
N LEU A 292 -20.15 8.63 14.06
CA LEU A 292 -20.24 9.53 12.90
C LEU A 292 -19.38 10.76 13.24
N ILE A 293 -18.16 10.78 12.73
CA ILE A 293 -17.27 11.92 12.93
C ILE A 293 -17.79 13.03 12.03
N GLN A 294 -18.36 14.05 12.63
CA GLN A 294 -18.74 15.27 11.93
C GLN A 294 -17.48 15.92 11.33
N PRO A 295 -17.54 16.41 10.08
CA PRO A 295 -16.42 17.15 9.51
C PRO A 295 -16.13 18.37 10.38
N VAL A 296 -14.90 18.53 10.79
CA VAL A 296 -14.42 19.75 11.43
C VAL A 296 -14.26 20.78 10.31
N ALA A 297 -15.08 21.83 10.34
CA ALA A 297 -14.87 22.99 9.48
C ALA A 297 -13.50 23.58 9.79
N GLY A 298 -12.67 23.76 8.74
CA GLY A 298 -11.33 24.34 8.82
C GLY A 298 -11.34 25.87 8.97
#